data_5e6a621dc10f0905f8a41f8c0dacfdf1
#
_entry.id   5e6a621dc10f0905f8a41f8c0dacfdf1
#
_cell.length_a   1.000
_cell.length_b   1.000
_cell.length_c   1.000
_cell.angle_alpha   90.00
_cell.angle_beta   90.00
_cell.angle_gamma   90.00
#
_symmetry.space_group_name_H-M   'P 1'
#
loop_
_entity.id
_entity.type
_entity.pdbx_description
1 polymer ?
#
loop_
_entity_poly.entity_id
_entity_poly.type
_entity_poly.pdbx_seq_one_letter_code
_entity_poly.pdbx_strand_id
1 'polypeptide(L)'
;MSELIHTISTSNMEMDYIKFGSGKKTFVILPGLSIHSVMGLADAVATAYQDFTKDYTVYLFDRAKNLHEGYTIRDIAKDTARAMMALNLTKTDIFGASQGAMATICLAMDYPELVHSMALGSALARSNKTFATVVNKWVELAEKRDEKGLLENFLDVVYSQKSLEKYRDAWIAANVGITQAEYERFLVLARACQGFDVYEQISAIQCPALVLGSEGDRVVTSEGSREIAEKLGCEIYLYDASYGHAVYDEAPDYKKRILDFFSACGKAF
;
A
#
# COMPACT_ATOMS: atom_id res chain seq x y z
N MET A 1 -7.19 9.99 -20.47
CA MET A 1 -6.30 9.63 -19.33
C MET A 1 -5.99 10.91 -18.60
N SER A 2 -5.94 10.91 -17.27
CA SER A 2 -5.53 12.08 -16.48
C SER A 2 -4.09 12.47 -16.85
N GLU A 3 -3.80 13.79 -16.95
CA GLU A 3 -2.45 14.31 -17.18
C GLU A 3 -1.46 13.98 -16.07
N LEU A 4 -1.97 13.47 -14.94
CA LEU A 4 -1.17 13.06 -13.79
C LEU A 4 -0.53 11.67 -13.95
N ILE A 5 -0.97 10.87 -14.94
CA ILE A 5 -0.51 9.49 -15.15
C ILE A 5 0.67 9.49 -16.11
N HIS A 6 1.76 8.88 -15.66
CA HIS A 6 2.99 8.71 -16.40
C HIS A 6 3.40 7.23 -16.43
N THR A 7 4.28 6.88 -17.36
CA THR A 7 4.88 5.56 -17.45
C THR A 7 6.40 5.67 -17.34
N ILE A 8 7.02 4.84 -16.51
CA ILE A 8 8.47 4.63 -16.48
C ILE A 8 8.80 3.28 -17.10
N SER A 9 9.73 3.29 -18.04
CA SER A 9 10.23 2.07 -18.69
C SER A 9 11.74 1.97 -18.48
N THR A 10 12.18 0.79 -18.09
CA THR A 10 13.59 0.40 -18.02
C THR A 10 13.82 -0.83 -18.89
N SER A 11 15.05 -1.32 -19.01
CA SER A 11 15.34 -2.52 -19.81
C SER A 11 14.52 -3.75 -19.38
N ASN A 12 14.06 -3.83 -18.14
CA ASN A 12 13.46 -5.03 -17.55
C ASN A 12 12.10 -4.79 -16.87
N MET A 13 11.57 -3.56 -16.88
CA MET A 13 10.34 -3.24 -16.18
C MET A 13 9.66 -2.03 -16.81
N GLU A 14 8.34 -2.09 -16.90
CA GLU A 14 7.46 -0.97 -17.20
C GLU A 14 6.44 -0.82 -16.07
N MET A 15 6.23 0.41 -15.60
CA MET A 15 5.35 0.72 -14.48
C MET A 15 4.68 2.07 -14.69
N ASP A 16 3.37 2.13 -14.46
CA ASP A 16 2.64 3.38 -14.45
C ASP A 16 2.69 4.00 -13.05
N TYR A 17 2.70 5.31 -13.02
CA TYR A 17 2.67 6.06 -11.76
C TYR A 17 1.90 7.37 -11.92
N ILE A 18 1.34 7.84 -10.80
CA ILE A 18 0.72 9.16 -10.69
C ILE A 18 1.76 10.12 -10.13
N LYS A 19 1.84 11.34 -10.69
CA LYS A 19 2.71 12.41 -10.19
C LYS A 19 1.93 13.70 -10.09
N PHE A 20 2.01 14.38 -8.94
CA PHE A 20 1.42 15.71 -8.74
C PHE A 20 2.16 16.51 -7.67
N GLY A 21 1.85 17.81 -7.58
CA GLY A 21 2.60 18.74 -6.73
C GLY A 21 3.95 19.11 -7.32
N SER A 22 4.61 20.10 -6.69
CA SER A 22 5.89 20.65 -7.14
C SER A 22 6.81 21.04 -5.98
N GLY A 23 6.57 20.48 -4.79
CA GLY A 23 7.41 20.70 -3.62
C GLY A 23 8.80 20.09 -3.79
N LYS A 24 9.74 20.54 -2.98
CA LYS A 24 11.16 20.14 -3.08
C LYS A 24 11.44 18.75 -2.52
N LYS A 25 10.61 18.29 -1.57
CA LYS A 25 10.72 16.94 -0.98
C LYS A 25 9.99 15.93 -1.87
N THR A 26 10.33 14.68 -1.74
CA THR A 26 9.66 13.59 -2.46
C THR A 26 8.85 12.73 -1.50
N PHE A 27 7.58 12.54 -1.82
CA PHE A 27 6.69 11.63 -1.13
C PHE A 27 6.24 10.51 -2.08
N VAL A 28 6.44 9.27 -1.68
CA VAL A 28 6.07 8.07 -2.44
C VAL A 28 4.93 7.35 -1.72
N ILE A 29 3.92 6.94 -2.48
CA ILE A 29 2.78 6.15 -2.01
C ILE A 29 2.85 4.78 -2.68
N LEU A 30 2.84 3.72 -1.88
CA LEU A 30 2.71 2.34 -2.33
C LEU A 30 1.34 1.80 -1.91
N PRO A 31 0.42 1.55 -2.86
CA PRO A 31 -0.94 1.14 -2.57
C PRO A 31 -1.02 -0.31 -2.05
N GLY A 32 -2.13 -0.66 -1.43
CA GLY A 32 -2.47 -2.04 -1.08
C GLY A 32 -2.70 -2.93 -2.31
N LEU A 33 -3.04 -4.19 -2.05
CA LEU A 33 -3.53 -5.09 -3.09
C LEU A 33 -4.85 -4.54 -3.65
N SER A 34 -4.96 -4.46 -4.95
CA SER A 34 -6.16 -3.98 -5.66
C SER A 34 -6.50 -4.90 -6.82
N ILE A 35 -7.79 -5.01 -7.13
CA ILE A 35 -8.29 -5.80 -8.27
C ILE A 35 -7.94 -5.06 -9.57
N HIS A 36 -8.33 -3.79 -9.65
CA HIS A 36 -8.01 -2.93 -10.78
C HIS A 36 -6.71 -2.15 -10.55
N SER A 37 -6.14 -1.59 -11.62
CA SER A 37 -5.04 -0.62 -11.51
C SER A 37 -5.50 0.63 -10.76
N VAL A 38 -4.66 1.11 -9.86
CA VAL A 38 -4.92 2.33 -9.09
C VAL A 38 -4.82 3.61 -9.94
N MET A 39 -4.35 3.50 -11.16
CA MET A 39 -4.25 4.64 -12.08
C MET A 39 -5.60 5.27 -12.39
N GLY A 40 -6.68 4.48 -12.37
CA GLY A 40 -8.05 5.00 -12.51
C GLY A 40 -8.48 5.97 -11.41
N LEU A 41 -7.75 6.05 -10.31
CA LEU A 41 -8.03 6.90 -9.15
C LEU A 41 -7.16 8.16 -9.09
N ALA A 42 -6.44 8.51 -10.17
CA ALA A 42 -5.43 9.59 -10.17
C ALA A 42 -5.94 10.92 -9.59
N ASP A 43 -7.09 11.40 -10.04
CA ASP A 43 -7.65 12.67 -9.59
C ASP A 43 -8.14 12.61 -8.13
N ALA A 44 -8.70 11.48 -7.72
CA ALA A 44 -9.13 11.24 -6.33
C ALA A 44 -7.91 11.21 -5.39
N VAL A 45 -6.82 10.55 -5.78
CA VAL A 45 -5.56 10.52 -5.03
C VAL A 45 -4.96 11.91 -4.91
N ALA A 46 -4.88 12.67 -6.01
CA ALA A 46 -4.36 14.03 -5.99
C ALA A 46 -5.17 14.93 -5.05
N THR A 47 -6.49 14.79 -5.04
CA THR A 47 -7.38 15.50 -4.12
C THR A 47 -7.14 15.08 -2.66
N ALA A 48 -7.03 13.77 -2.39
CA ALA A 48 -6.88 13.24 -1.05
C ALA A 48 -5.54 13.61 -0.39
N TYR A 49 -4.50 13.82 -1.19
CA TYR A 49 -3.15 14.16 -0.72
C TYR A 49 -2.75 15.61 -1.07
N GLN A 50 -3.70 16.50 -1.37
CA GLN A 50 -3.42 17.88 -1.77
C GLN A 50 -2.60 18.66 -0.73
N ASP A 51 -2.78 18.40 0.57
CA ASP A 51 -2.06 19.11 1.63
C ASP A 51 -0.55 18.84 1.61
N PHE A 52 -0.13 17.70 1.06
CA PHE A 52 1.29 17.38 0.89
C PHE A 52 1.97 18.24 -0.18
N THR A 53 1.23 18.75 -1.17
CA THR A 53 1.81 19.45 -2.33
C THR A 53 2.50 20.75 -2.01
N LYS A 54 2.33 21.28 -0.80
CA LYS A 54 3.06 22.48 -0.31
C LYS A 54 4.56 22.26 -0.24
N ASP A 55 4.97 21.07 0.23
CA ASP A 55 6.35 20.71 0.51
C ASP A 55 6.87 19.60 -0.38
N TYR A 56 5.97 18.80 -0.96
CA TYR A 56 6.28 17.56 -1.67
C TYR A 56 5.87 17.57 -3.14
N THR A 57 6.69 16.90 -3.95
CA THR A 57 6.24 16.26 -5.19
C THR A 57 5.84 14.84 -4.81
N VAL A 58 4.60 14.47 -5.11
CA VAL A 58 3.98 13.21 -4.71
C VAL A 58 4.00 12.24 -5.88
N TYR A 59 4.42 11.00 -5.62
CA TYR A 59 4.38 9.89 -6.55
C TYR A 59 3.56 8.75 -5.97
N LEU A 60 2.64 8.19 -6.74
CA LEU A 60 2.01 6.92 -6.40
C LEU A 60 2.38 5.92 -7.49
N PHE A 61 3.08 4.86 -7.13
CA PHE A 61 3.46 3.81 -8.07
C PHE A 61 2.41 2.68 -8.10
N ASP A 62 2.04 2.24 -9.31
CA ASP A 62 1.31 0.97 -9.48
C ASP A 62 2.31 -0.20 -9.36
N ARG A 63 1.94 -1.36 -9.80
CA ARG A 63 2.81 -2.54 -9.94
C ARG A 63 3.41 -2.58 -11.33
N ALA A 64 4.54 -3.27 -11.48
CA ALA A 64 5.10 -3.56 -12.79
C ALA A 64 4.05 -4.23 -13.70
N LYS A 65 4.07 -3.88 -15.00
CA LYS A 65 3.12 -4.46 -15.97
C LYS A 65 3.43 -5.92 -16.28
N ASN A 66 4.72 -6.28 -16.26
CA ASN A 66 5.17 -7.64 -16.59
C ASN A 66 5.39 -8.45 -15.31
N LEU A 67 4.31 -8.93 -14.71
CA LEU A 67 4.37 -9.84 -13.58
C LEU A 67 4.67 -11.27 -14.06
N HIS A 68 5.44 -12.04 -13.28
CA HIS A 68 5.77 -13.43 -13.57
C HIS A 68 5.23 -14.37 -12.48
N GLU A 69 5.15 -15.65 -12.79
CA GLU A 69 4.84 -16.65 -11.77
C GLU A 69 5.91 -16.65 -10.67
N GLY A 70 5.48 -16.82 -9.43
CA GLY A 70 6.39 -16.73 -8.26
C GLY A 70 6.82 -15.32 -7.88
N TYR A 71 6.17 -14.28 -8.41
CA TYR A 71 6.38 -12.89 -8.01
C TYR A 71 6.12 -12.70 -6.51
N THR A 72 7.00 -12.00 -5.84
CA THR A 72 7.00 -11.85 -4.38
C THR A 72 6.85 -10.40 -3.95
N ILE A 73 6.64 -10.16 -2.65
CA ILE A 73 6.66 -8.79 -2.08
C ILE A 73 8.04 -8.13 -2.29
N ARG A 74 9.13 -8.89 -2.24
CA ARG A 74 10.47 -8.36 -2.54
C ARG A 74 10.64 -7.97 -4.01
N ASP A 75 9.95 -8.64 -4.93
CA ASP A 75 9.94 -8.22 -6.34
C ASP A 75 9.17 -6.91 -6.51
N ILE A 76 8.04 -6.70 -5.78
CA ILE A 76 7.35 -5.41 -5.75
C ILE A 76 8.32 -4.30 -5.28
N ALA A 77 9.04 -4.53 -4.17
CA ALA A 77 10.02 -3.57 -3.64
C ALA A 77 11.15 -3.30 -4.63
N LYS A 78 11.69 -4.34 -5.27
CA LYS A 78 12.75 -4.25 -6.28
C LYS A 78 12.33 -3.46 -7.51
N ASP A 79 11.12 -3.71 -8.02
CA ASP A 79 10.61 -2.98 -9.19
C ASP A 79 10.29 -1.53 -8.82
N THR A 80 9.77 -1.27 -7.61
CA THR A 80 9.62 0.09 -7.08
C THR A 80 10.96 0.81 -6.97
N ALA A 81 12.00 0.13 -6.42
CA ALA A 81 13.36 0.70 -6.34
C ALA A 81 13.91 1.07 -7.72
N ARG A 82 13.72 0.21 -8.71
CA ARG A 82 14.13 0.47 -10.10
C ARG A 82 13.43 1.70 -10.68
N ALA A 83 12.11 1.83 -10.45
CA ALA A 83 11.34 2.99 -10.88
C ALA A 83 11.85 4.26 -10.19
N MET A 84 12.08 4.22 -8.89
CA MET A 84 12.61 5.35 -8.11
C MET A 84 13.99 5.77 -8.61
N MET A 85 14.91 4.82 -8.82
CA MET A 85 16.25 5.11 -9.36
C MET A 85 16.20 5.70 -10.75
N ALA A 86 15.35 5.17 -11.64
CA ALA A 86 15.19 5.70 -12.99
C ALA A 86 14.61 7.13 -13.02
N LEU A 87 13.86 7.52 -12.00
CA LEU A 87 13.34 8.87 -11.78
C LEU A 87 14.28 9.75 -10.94
N ASN A 88 15.46 9.24 -10.56
CA ASN A 88 16.43 9.90 -9.67
C ASN A 88 15.84 10.30 -8.30
N LEU A 89 14.92 9.49 -7.76
CA LEU A 89 14.36 9.69 -6.44
C LEU A 89 15.26 9.01 -5.39
N THR A 90 15.69 9.77 -4.40
CA THR A 90 16.51 9.31 -3.27
C THR A 90 16.03 9.97 -1.99
N LYS A 91 16.25 9.32 -0.85
CA LYS A 91 15.87 9.83 0.47
C LYS A 91 14.41 10.32 0.50
N THR A 92 13.50 9.45 0.10
CA THR A 92 12.07 9.77 -0.01
C THR A 92 11.33 9.43 1.28
N ASP A 93 10.31 10.20 1.60
CA ASP A 93 9.33 9.83 2.60
C ASP A 93 8.30 8.89 1.93
N ILE A 94 8.06 7.72 2.53
CA ILE A 94 7.23 6.67 1.89
C ILE A 94 6.05 6.32 2.78
N PHE A 95 4.84 6.33 2.22
CA PHE A 95 3.68 5.71 2.82
C PHE A 95 3.32 4.43 2.06
N GLY A 96 3.32 3.32 2.75
CA GLY A 96 2.81 2.05 2.24
C GLY A 96 1.54 1.63 2.96
N ALA A 97 0.51 1.20 2.21
CA ALA A 97 -0.72 0.65 2.74
C ALA A 97 -0.79 -0.87 2.48
N SER A 98 -1.07 -1.68 3.52
CA SER A 98 -1.29 -3.13 3.36
C SER A 98 -0.15 -3.83 2.60
N GLN A 99 -0.39 -4.44 1.44
CA GLN A 99 0.66 -4.98 0.56
C GLN A 99 1.75 -3.95 0.24
N GLY A 100 1.36 -2.69 0.05
CA GLY A 100 2.32 -1.59 -0.15
C GLY A 100 3.19 -1.34 1.08
N ALA A 101 2.68 -1.55 2.29
CA ALA A 101 3.47 -1.46 3.51
C ALA A 101 4.47 -2.62 3.61
N MET A 102 4.07 -3.84 3.23
CA MET A 102 4.99 -4.99 3.14
C MET A 102 6.13 -4.70 2.15
N ALA A 103 5.81 -4.11 0.98
CA ALA A 103 6.80 -3.70 -0.01
C ALA A 103 7.69 -2.55 0.50
N THR A 104 7.15 -1.58 1.26
CA THR A 104 7.92 -0.50 1.89
C THR A 104 8.92 -1.04 2.90
N ILE A 105 8.55 -2.03 3.70
CA ILE A 105 9.45 -2.72 4.63
C ILE A 105 10.62 -3.35 3.87
N CYS A 106 10.33 -4.12 2.81
CA CYS A 106 11.37 -4.72 1.97
C CYS A 106 12.26 -3.65 1.30
N LEU A 107 11.66 -2.55 0.83
CA LEU A 107 12.40 -1.45 0.23
C LEU A 107 13.35 -0.79 1.23
N ALA A 108 12.91 -0.56 2.47
CA ALA A 108 13.75 0.02 3.52
C ALA A 108 14.90 -0.91 3.96
N MET A 109 14.71 -2.23 3.87
CA MET A 109 15.77 -3.21 4.16
C MET A 109 16.78 -3.33 3.02
N ASP A 110 16.29 -3.44 1.78
CA ASP A 110 17.12 -3.83 0.63
C ASP A 110 17.69 -2.61 -0.12
N TYR A 111 17.10 -1.40 0.04
CA TYR A 111 17.46 -0.14 -0.63
C TYR A 111 17.37 1.06 0.33
N PRO A 112 18.08 1.04 1.47
CA PRO A 112 17.94 2.06 2.52
C PRO A 112 18.29 3.48 2.03
N GLU A 113 19.11 3.63 1.00
CA GLU A 113 19.47 4.92 0.41
C GLU A 113 18.29 5.63 -0.28
N LEU A 114 17.24 4.89 -0.65
CA LEU A 114 16.03 5.44 -1.25
C LEU A 114 15.06 5.98 -0.21
N VAL A 115 15.13 5.51 1.05
CA VAL A 115 14.14 5.75 2.09
C VAL A 115 14.70 6.71 3.13
N HIS A 116 14.04 7.86 3.31
CA HIS A 116 14.32 8.82 4.38
C HIS A 116 13.52 8.46 5.64
N SER A 117 12.21 8.28 5.49
CA SER A 117 11.31 7.83 6.55
C SER A 117 10.13 7.04 5.96
N MET A 118 9.47 6.24 6.79
CA MET A 118 8.33 5.43 6.33
C MET A 118 7.15 5.48 7.28
N ALA A 119 5.94 5.58 6.71
CA ALA A 119 4.68 5.36 7.39
C ALA A 119 4.05 4.06 6.87
N LEU A 120 3.69 3.16 7.77
CA LEU A 120 3.18 1.82 7.45
C LEU A 120 1.73 1.71 7.89
N GLY A 121 0.82 1.61 6.93
CA GLY A 121 -0.62 1.54 7.16
C GLY A 121 -1.15 0.12 7.08
N SER A 122 -1.83 -0.35 8.12
CA SER A 122 -2.47 -1.68 8.15
C SER A 122 -1.52 -2.78 7.69
N ALA A 123 -0.36 -2.88 8.36
CA ALA A 123 0.79 -3.65 7.94
C ALA A 123 1.00 -4.91 8.78
N LEU A 124 1.72 -5.88 8.22
CA LEU A 124 2.33 -6.99 8.94
C LEU A 124 3.74 -7.26 8.39
N ALA A 125 4.62 -7.80 9.23
CA ALA A 125 5.96 -8.24 8.84
C ALA A 125 6.06 -9.76 8.67
N ARG A 126 5.07 -10.49 9.11
CA ARG A 126 4.92 -11.94 8.91
C ARG A 126 3.45 -12.32 8.77
N SER A 127 3.18 -13.31 7.93
CA SER A 127 1.82 -13.84 7.74
C SER A 127 1.30 -14.44 9.05
N ASN A 128 0.06 -14.09 9.42
CA ASN A 128 -0.69 -14.72 10.51
C ASN A 128 -1.86 -15.54 9.95
N LYS A 129 -2.55 -16.29 10.82
CA LYS A 129 -3.66 -17.17 10.42
C LYS A 129 -4.81 -16.41 9.76
N THR A 130 -5.16 -15.23 10.28
CA THR A 130 -6.25 -14.40 9.73
C THR A 130 -5.89 -13.95 8.33
N PHE A 131 -4.71 -13.36 8.16
CA PHE A 131 -4.21 -12.89 6.87
C PHE A 131 -4.15 -14.02 5.83
N ALA A 132 -3.57 -15.16 6.21
CA ALA A 132 -3.52 -16.31 5.31
C ALA A 132 -4.92 -16.79 4.88
N THR A 133 -5.89 -16.83 5.81
CA THR A 133 -7.27 -17.21 5.50
C THR A 133 -7.92 -16.24 4.51
N VAL A 134 -7.78 -14.94 4.74
CA VAL A 134 -8.34 -13.90 3.87
C VAL A 134 -7.73 -13.95 2.47
N VAL A 135 -6.40 -13.97 2.38
CA VAL A 135 -5.70 -14.01 1.08
C VAL A 135 -6.04 -15.29 0.31
N ASN A 136 -6.06 -16.46 0.98
CA ASN A 136 -6.43 -17.71 0.33
C ASN A 136 -7.87 -17.67 -0.20
N LYS A 137 -8.80 -17.03 0.52
CA LYS A 137 -10.17 -16.86 0.05
C LYS A 137 -10.24 -15.98 -1.19
N TRP A 138 -9.49 -14.89 -1.24
CA TRP A 138 -9.42 -14.04 -2.42
C TRP A 138 -8.84 -14.77 -3.64
N VAL A 139 -7.77 -15.56 -3.44
CA VAL A 139 -7.18 -16.39 -4.49
C VAL A 139 -8.20 -17.40 -5.00
N GLU A 140 -8.90 -18.13 -4.11
CA GLU A 140 -9.93 -19.09 -4.48
C GLU A 140 -11.04 -18.47 -5.34
N LEU A 141 -11.56 -17.31 -4.92
CA LEU A 141 -12.63 -16.61 -5.64
C LEU A 141 -12.16 -16.11 -7.01
N ALA A 142 -10.94 -15.57 -7.08
CA ALA A 142 -10.36 -15.10 -8.33
C ALA A 142 -10.05 -16.25 -9.31
N GLU A 143 -9.57 -17.39 -8.83
CA GLU A 143 -9.36 -18.61 -9.66
C GLU A 143 -10.67 -19.13 -10.27
N LYS A 144 -11.75 -19.08 -9.50
CA LYS A 144 -13.10 -19.45 -9.95
C LYS A 144 -13.74 -18.38 -10.84
N ARG A 145 -13.15 -17.19 -10.94
CA ARG A 145 -13.73 -16.01 -11.59
C ARG A 145 -15.11 -15.65 -11.03
N ASP A 146 -15.28 -15.89 -9.76
CA ASP A 146 -16.46 -15.47 -9.01
C ASP A 146 -16.35 -13.97 -8.71
N GLU A 147 -16.67 -13.13 -9.70
CA GLU A 147 -16.58 -11.68 -9.61
C GLU A 147 -17.37 -11.15 -8.42
N LYS A 148 -18.63 -11.56 -8.31
CA LYS A 148 -19.50 -11.12 -7.22
C LYS A 148 -18.93 -11.52 -5.87
N GLY A 149 -18.58 -12.80 -5.70
CA GLY A 149 -18.01 -13.30 -4.45
C GLY A 149 -16.71 -12.61 -4.09
N LEU A 150 -15.83 -12.34 -5.07
CA LEU A 150 -14.57 -11.64 -4.85
C LEU A 150 -14.80 -10.19 -4.39
N LEU A 151 -15.63 -9.43 -5.10
CA LEU A 151 -15.92 -8.03 -4.76
C LEU A 151 -16.59 -7.92 -3.38
N GLU A 152 -17.61 -8.72 -3.12
CA GLU A 152 -18.32 -8.70 -1.83
C GLU A 152 -17.40 -9.10 -0.67
N ASN A 153 -16.64 -10.18 -0.81
CA ASN A 153 -15.73 -10.64 0.25
C ASN A 153 -14.60 -9.64 0.49
N PHE A 154 -14.03 -9.05 -0.60
CA PHE A 154 -12.99 -8.04 -0.48
C PHE A 154 -13.48 -6.82 0.31
N LEU A 155 -14.64 -6.28 -0.06
CA LEU A 155 -15.22 -5.13 0.63
C LEU A 155 -15.53 -5.46 2.09
N ASP A 156 -16.15 -6.62 2.36
CA ASP A 156 -16.60 -7.01 3.70
C ASP A 156 -15.46 -7.13 4.71
N VAL A 157 -14.27 -7.53 4.31
CA VAL A 157 -13.14 -7.66 5.23
C VAL A 157 -12.25 -6.43 5.30
N VAL A 158 -12.24 -5.61 4.22
CA VAL A 158 -11.36 -4.44 4.10
C VAL A 158 -11.96 -3.20 4.76
N TYR A 159 -13.28 -2.97 4.61
CA TYR A 159 -13.91 -1.74 5.08
C TYR A 159 -14.73 -1.94 6.37
N SER A 160 -14.91 -0.86 7.11
CA SER A 160 -15.77 -0.84 8.29
C SER A 160 -17.24 -0.98 7.92
N GLN A 161 -18.04 -1.47 8.87
CA GLN A 161 -19.50 -1.58 8.70
C GLN A 161 -20.13 -0.24 8.32
N LYS A 162 -19.69 0.85 8.94
CA LYS A 162 -20.18 2.21 8.65
C LYS A 162 -19.93 2.62 7.19
N SER A 163 -18.76 2.30 6.65
CA SER A 163 -18.42 2.61 5.26
C SER A 163 -19.22 1.73 4.29
N LEU A 164 -19.39 0.45 4.63
CA LEU A 164 -20.19 -0.49 3.83
C LEU A 164 -21.65 -0.09 3.75
N GLU A 165 -22.28 0.32 4.86
CA GLU A 165 -23.67 0.81 4.87
C GLU A 165 -23.87 2.01 3.92
N LYS A 166 -22.85 2.83 3.73
CA LYS A 166 -22.93 4.04 2.92
C LYS A 166 -22.54 3.84 1.46
N TYR A 167 -21.54 3.02 1.20
CA TYR A 167 -20.85 3.02 -0.10
C TYR A 167 -20.83 1.67 -0.82
N ARG A 168 -21.26 0.56 -0.20
CA ARG A 168 -21.13 -0.81 -0.73
C ARG A 168 -21.59 -0.93 -2.19
N ASP A 169 -22.82 -0.51 -2.46
CA ASP A 169 -23.41 -0.68 -3.79
C ASP A 169 -22.68 0.17 -4.85
N ALA A 170 -22.27 1.38 -4.48
CA ALA A 170 -21.49 2.23 -5.37
C ALA A 170 -20.09 1.64 -5.65
N TRP A 171 -19.45 1.08 -4.64
CA TRP A 171 -18.16 0.43 -4.82
C TRP A 171 -18.26 -0.85 -5.66
N ILE A 172 -19.27 -1.68 -5.44
CA ILE A 172 -19.50 -2.86 -6.30
C ILE A 172 -19.72 -2.40 -7.75
N ALA A 173 -20.64 -1.44 -7.98
CA ALA A 173 -20.92 -0.94 -9.31
C ALA A 173 -19.70 -0.35 -10.04
N ALA A 174 -18.78 0.26 -9.28
CA ALA A 174 -17.56 0.84 -9.83
C ALA A 174 -16.46 -0.21 -10.16
N ASN A 175 -16.57 -1.44 -9.63
CA ASN A 175 -15.55 -2.47 -9.74
C ASN A 175 -15.99 -3.73 -10.50
N VAL A 176 -17.22 -3.79 -11.02
CA VAL A 176 -17.70 -4.89 -11.89
C VAL A 176 -17.01 -4.85 -13.25
N GLY A 177 -16.98 -5.98 -13.94
CA GLY A 177 -16.39 -6.12 -15.26
C GLY A 177 -14.89 -6.43 -15.20
N ILE A 178 -14.47 -7.23 -14.22
CA ILE A 178 -13.07 -7.66 -14.07
C ILE A 178 -12.64 -8.44 -15.30
N THR A 179 -11.66 -7.92 -16.01
CA THR A 179 -11.10 -8.55 -17.21
C THR A 179 -10.23 -9.76 -16.88
N GLN A 180 -9.98 -10.61 -17.89
CA GLN A 180 -9.05 -11.74 -17.78
C GLN A 180 -7.67 -11.29 -17.27
N ALA A 181 -7.12 -10.23 -17.82
CA ALA A 181 -5.80 -9.72 -17.46
C ALA A 181 -5.76 -9.18 -16.01
N GLU A 182 -6.86 -8.58 -15.53
CA GLU A 182 -6.96 -8.13 -14.15
C GLU A 182 -7.06 -9.30 -13.17
N TYR A 183 -7.78 -10.38 -13.50
CA TYR A 183 -7.76 -11.60 -12.69
C TYR A 183 -6.36 -12.20 -12.61
N GLU A 184 -5.66 -12.31 -13.73
CA GLU A 184 -4.29 -12.85 -13.78
C GLU A 184 -3.34 -11.99 -12.95
N ARG A 185 -3.40 -10.67 -13.10
CA ARG A 185 -2.63 -9.70 -12.31
C ARG A 185 -2.95 -9.83 -10.81
N PHE A 186 -4.22 -9.85 -10.46
CA PHE A 186 -4.66 -9.96 -9.07
C PHE A 186 -4.17 -11.26 -8.42
N LEU A 187 -4.28 -12.39 -9.12
CA LEU A 187 -3.82 -13.69 -8.63
C LEU A 187 -2.32 -13.70 -8.34
N VAL A 188 -1.50 -13.15 -9.23
CA VAL A 188 -0.05 -13.04 -8.99
C VAL A 188 0.23 -12.19 -7.76
N LEU A 189 -0.39 -11.03 -7.64
CA LEU A 189 -0.18 -10.10 -6.52
C LEU A 189 -0.74 -10.63 -5.20
N ALA A 190 -1.89 -11.31 -5.20
CA ALA A 190 -2.45 -11.93 -4.00
C ALA A 190 -1.55 -13.10 -3.53
N ARG A 191 -1.07 -13.92 -4.44
CA ARG A 191 -0.13 -15.01 -4.12
C ARG A 191 1.21 -14.49 -3.60
N ALA A 192 1.67 -13.32 -4.06
CA ALA A 192 2.87 -12.68 -3.54
C ALA A 192 2.81 -12.39 -2.03
N CYS A 193 1.59 -12.28 -1.47
CA CYS A 193 1.38 -12.11 -0.03
C CYS A 193 1.50 -13.40 0.77
N GLN A 194 1.33 -14.57 0.11
CA GLN A 194 1.32 -15.87 0.79
C GLN A 194 2.73 -16.19 1.34
N GLY A 195 2.77 -16.60 2.61
CA GLY A 195 4.04 -16.98 3.24
C GLY A 195 5.02 -15.82 3.48
N PHE A 196 4.58 -14.57 3.32
CA PHE A 196 5.43 -13.42 3.63
C PHE A 196 5.89 -13.45 5.08
N ASP A 197 7.21 -13.43 5.29
CA ASP A 197 7.84 -13.35 6.60
C ASP A 197 9.21 -12.68 6.48
N VAL A 198 9.32 -11.50 7.07
CA VAL A 198 10.56 -10.74 7.21
C VAL A 198 10.75 -10.25 8.65
N TYR A 199 9.96 -10.77 9.60
CA TYR A 199 9.89 -10.27 10.97
C TYR A 199 11.24 -10.17 11.65
N GLU A 200 12.08 -11.20 11.54
CA GLU A 200 13.39 -11.17 12.14
C GLU A 200 14.36 -10.19 11.46
N GLN A 201 14.10 -9.85 10.20
CA GLN A 201 14.97 -9.01 9.39
C GLN A 201 14.70 -7.51 9.59
N ILE A 202 13.48 -7.11 9.99
CA ILE A 202 13.09 -5.69 10.05
C ILE A 202 13.87 -4.89 11.08
N SER A 203 14.49 -5.53 12.08
CA SER A 203 15.36 -4.85 13.05
C SER A 203 16.62 -4.20 12.43
N ALA A 204 16.93 -4.54 11.18
CA ALA A 204 18.01 -3.88 10.43
C ALA A 204 17.63 -2.51 9.87
N ILE A 205 16.33 -2.17 9.84
CA ILE A 205 15.84 -0.89 9.32
C ILE A 205 16.26 0.24 10.27
N GLN A 206 16.87 1.30 9.72
CA GLN A 206 17.41 2.43 10.48
C GLN A 206 16.62 3.74 10.28
N CYS A 207 15.80 3.82 9.23
CA CYS A 207 15.03 5.03 8.97
C CYS A 207 13.91 5.21 10.00
N PRO A 208 13.52 6.46 10.32
CA PRO A 208 12.34 6.73 11.13
C PRO A 208 11.09 6.04 10.59
N ALA A 209 10.28 5.46 11.47
CA ALA A 209 9.07 4.75 11.11
C ALA A 209 7.88 5.18 11.97
N LEU A 210 6.68 5.22 11.36
CA LEU A 210 5.39 5.36 12.02
C LEU A 210 4.51 4.19 11.58
N VAL A 211 3.87 3.52 12.53
CA VAL A 211 2.89 2.48 12.24
C VAL A 211 1.47 2.99 12.52
N LEU A 212 0.58 2.80 11.58
CA LEU A 212 -0.83 3.20 11.68
C LEU A 212 -1.72 2.01 11.38
N GLY A 213 -2.65 1.68 12.25
CA GLY A 213 -3.56 0.54 12.09
C GLY A 213 -4.91 0.76 12.72
N SER A 214 -5.74 -0.27 12.76
CA SER A 214 -7.06 -0.25 13.40
C SER A 214 -7.28 -1.51 14.24
N GLU A 215 -7.95 -1.34 15.37
CA GLU A 215 -8.42 -2.47 16.19
C GLU A 215 -9.53 -3.29 15.50
N GLY A 216 -10.21 -2.71 14.51
CA GLY A 216 -11.22 -3.39 13.69
C GLY A 216 -10.67 -4.02 12.41
N ASP A 217 -9.35 -4.07 12.22
CA ASP A 217 -8.74 -4.67 11.03
C ASP A 217 -8.96 -6.19 10.98
N ARG A 218 -9.69 -6.65 9.97
CA ARG A 218 -10.05 -8.06 9.75
C ARG A 218 -9.16 -8.75 8.71
N VAL A 219 -8.15 -8.07 8.20
CA VAL A 219 -7.21 -8.61 7.21
C VAL A 219 -5.86 -8.95 7.85
N VAL A 220 -5.13 -7.94 8.36
CA VAL A 220 -3.82 -8.14 8.98
C VAL A 220 -3.88 -8.20 10.51
N THR A 221 -4.98 -7.74 11.10
CA THR A 221 -5.24 -7.51 12.52
C THR A 221 -4.36 -6.39 13.13
N SER A 222 -4.80 -5.79 14.24
CA SER A 222 -4.01 -4.78 14.95
C SER A 222 -2.71 -5.36 15.51
N GLU A 223 -2.65 -6.68 15.72
CA GLU A 223 -1.46 -7.36 16.23
C GLU A 223 -0.29 -7.30 15.24
N GLY A 224 -0.54 -7.44 13.94
CA GLY A 224 0.50 -7.25 12.92
C GLY A 224 1.17 -5.88 12.99
N SER A 225 0.36 -4.83 13.19
CA SER A 225 0.87 -3.47 13.40
C SER A 225 1.67 -3.33 14.70
N ARG A 226 1.19 -3.93 15.80
CA ARG A 226 1.90 -3.92 17.09
C ARG A 226 3.25 -4.63 17.02
N GLU A 227 3.31 -5.80 16.40
CA GLU A 227 4.55 -6.56 16.21
C GLU A 227 5.62 -5.76 15.47
N ILE A 228 5.22 -5.04 14.40
CA ILE A 228 6.15 -4.18 13.66
C ILE A 228 6.67 -3.05 14.54
N ALA A 229 5.77 -2.33 15.22
CA ALA A 229 6.15 -1.18 16.03
C ALA A 229 7.06 -1.57 17.19
N GLU A 230 6.78 -2.69 17.86
CA GLU A 230 7.63 -3.25 18.92
C GLU A 230 9.01 -3.62 18.39
N LYS A 231 9.08 -4.35 17.26
CA LYS A 231 10.34 -4.82 16.67
C LYS A 231 11.21 -3.68 16.17
N LEU A 232 10.60 -2.61 15.63
CA LEU A 232 11.30 -1.40 15.17
C LEU A 232 11.58 -0.39 16.29
N GLY A 233 10.90 -0.52 17.45
CA GLY A 233 10.97 0.49 18.51
C GLY A 233 10.42 1.85 18.09
N CYS A 234 9.39 1.88 17.25
CA CYS A 234 8.85 3.10 16.65
C CYS A 234 7.45 3.45 17.17
N GLU A 235 6.99 4.67 16.82
CA GLU A 235 5.65 5.14 17.17
C GLU A 235 4.57 4.30 16.46
N ILE A 236 3.49 4.01 17.20
CA ILE A 236 2.28 3.37 16.69
C ILE A 236 1.05 4.17 17.09
N TYR A 237 0.11 4.32 16.16
CA TYR A 237 -1.22 4.81 16.44
C TYR A 237 -2.27 3.83 15.91
N LEU A 238 -3.13 3.36 16.81
CA LEU A 238 -4.23 2.46 16.47
C LEU A 238 -5.56 3.19 16.60
N TYR A 239 -6.30 3.23 15.51
CA TYR A 239 -7.68 3.65 15.51
C TYR A 239 -8.56 2.59 16.20
N ASP A 240 -9.69 3.01 16.75
CA ASP A 240 -10.60 2.10 17.41
C ASP A 240 -11.27 1.11 16.46
N ALA A 241 -12.02 0.14 17.00
CA ALA A 241 -12.64 -0.94 16.23
C ALA A 241 -13.78 -0.50 15.29
N SER A 242 -14.14 0.79 15.24
CA SER A 242 -15.12 1.32 14.30
C SER A 242 -14.56 1.50 12.89
N TYR A 243 -13.23 1.42 12.72
CA TYR A 243 -12.53 1.47 11.44
C TYR A 243 -12.09 0.07 10.99
N GLY A 244 -12.08 -0.15 9.66
CA GLY A 244 -11.63 -1.40 9.06
C GLY A 244 -10.13 -1.43 8.72
N HIS A 245 -9.75 -2.39 7.88
CA HIS A 245 -8.41 -2.50 7.32
C HIS A 245 -8.02 -1.26 6.50
N ALA A 246 -8.97 -0.71 5.72
CA ALA A 246 -8.77 0.51 4.93
C ALA A 246 -8.90 1.79 5.75
N VAL A 247 -8.50 1.79 7.03
CA VAL A 247 -8.54 2.97 7.91
C VAL A 247 -7.86 4.21 7.29
N TYR A 248 -6.87 4.01 6.42
CA TYR A 248 -6.19 5.07 5.65
C TYR A 248 -7.12 5.83 4.68
N ASP A 249 -8.24 5.24 4.28
CA ASP A 249 -9.28 5.86 3.46
C ASP A 249 -10.47 6.33 4.29
N GLU A 250 -10.70 5.73 5.45
CA GLU A 250 -11.87 5.95 6.29
C GLU A 250 -11.67 7.06 7.33
N ALA A 251 -10.48 7.15 7.94
CA ALA A 251 -10.23 8.09 9.03
C ALA A 251 -9.81 9.46 8.50
N PRO A 252 -10.53 10.55 8.91
CA PRO A 252 -10.33 11.87 8.33
C PRO A 252 -8.98 12.51 8.67
N ASP A 253 -8.38 12.14 9.80
CA ASP A 253 -7.08 12.66 10.27
C ASP A 253 -5.88 11.81 9.87
N TYR A 254 -6.10 10.67 9.18
CA TYR A 254 -5.05 9.71 8.87
C TYR A 254 -3.90 10.34 8.05
N LYS A 255 -4.25 11.02 6.97
CA LYS A 255 -3.27 11.67 6.08
C LYS A 255 -2.52 12.80 6.79
N LYS A 256 -3.22 13.51 7.69
CA LYS A 256 -2.58 14.54 8.52
C LYS A 256 -1.52 13.94 9.46
N ARG A 257 -1.78 12.79 10.08
CA ARG A 257 -0.78 12.12 10.93
C ARG A 257 0.48 11.74 10.16
N ILE A 258 0.32 11.25 8.93
CA ILE A 258 1.46 10.96 8.04
C ILE A 258 2.24 12.24 7.74
N LEU A 259 1.56 13.33 7.38
CA LEU A 259 2.20 14.60 7.06
C LEU A 259 2.93 15.20 8.27
N ASP A 260 2.32 15.15 9.45
CA ASP A 260 2.91 15.63 10.70
C ASP A 260 4.19 14.84 11.05
N PHE A 261 4.15 13.50 10.91
CA PHE A 261 5.31 12.63 11.14
C PHE A 261 6.46 12.94 10.17
N PHE A 262 6.21 12.99 8.87
CA PHE A 262 7.24 13.32 7.88
C PHE A 262 7.82 14.73 8.08
N SER A 263 6.96 15.67 8.50
CA SER A 263 7.40 17.04 8.82
C SER A 263 8.32 17.08 10.04
N ALA A 264 8.09 16.22 11.03
CA ALA A 264 8.95 16.09 12.21
C ALA A 264 10.30 15.46 11.85
N CYS A 265 10.33 14.41 11.03
CA CYS A 265 11.56 13.78 10.54
C CYS A 265 12.45 14.76 9.77
N GLY A 266 11.87 15.65 8.96
CA GLY A 266 12.62 16.64 8.18
C GLY A 266 13.22 17.80 8.98
N LYS A 267 12.94 17.91 10.28
CA LYS A 267 13.51 18.94 11.18
C LYS A 267 14.70 18.42 12.00
N ALA A 268 14.93 17.12 11.99
CA ALA A 268 15.95 16.48 12.80
C ALA A 268 17.35 16.46 12.15
N PHE A 269 17.55 17.14 11.01
CA PHE A 269 18.81 17.23 10.29
C PHE A 269 19.16 18.66 9.92
#